data_0d912bf89374451894749f24a645b9cc
#
_entry.id   0d912bf89374451894749f24a645b9cc
#
_cell.length_a   1.000
_cell.length_b   1.000
_cell.length_c   1.000
_cell.angle_alpha   90.00
_cell.angle_beta   90.00
_cell.angle_gamma   90.00
#
_symmetry.space_group_name_H-M   'P 1'
#
loop_
_entity.id
_entity.type
_entity.pdbx_description
1 polymer ?
#
loop_
_entity_poly.entity_id
_entity_poly.type
_entity_poly.pdbx_seq_one_letter_code
_entity_poly.pdbx_strand_id
1 'polypeptide(L)'
;MRQSSIGFLANGSAELDFMRYFLSGATLRRIAVGHREGMEAMLRAIARHQLRPVVDRVFPFGDARAAWEHFLARRHFGKVAISH
;
A
#
# COMPACT_ATOMS: atom_id res chain seq x y z
N MET A 1 8.31 12.78 17.47
CA MET A 1 8.07 12.24 16.11
C MET A 1 7.19 11.02 16.21
N ARG A 2 6.20 10.92 15.37
CA ARG A 2 5.35 9.73 15.25
C ARG A 2 5.67 9.02 13.95
N GLN A 3 5.88 7.71 14.00
CA GLN A 3 6.13 6.90 12.83
C GLN A 3 5.08 5.79 12.73
N SER A 4 4.41 5.72 11.60
CA SER A 4 3.41 4.70 11.31
C SER A 4 4.00 3.66 10.37
N SER A 5 3.96 2.40 10.78
CA SER A 5 4.41 1.28 9.95
C SER A 5 3.22 0.67 9.23
N ILE A 6 3.28 0.63 7.91
CA ILE A 6 2.23 0.13 7.04
C ILE A 6 2.80 -0.79 5.95
N GLY A 7 2.15 -1.92 5.75
CA GLY A 7 2.44 -2.84 4.66
C GLY A 7 3.61 -3.80 4.90
N PHE A 8 3.72 -4.80 4.03
CA PHE A 8 4.71 -5.88 4.07
C PHE A 8 5.29 -6.18 2.68
N LEU A 9 5.40 -5.19 1.82
CA LEU A 9 5.95 -5.39 0.47
C LEU A 9 7.45 -5.71 0.47
N ALA A 10 8.14 -5.40 1.57
CA ALA A 10 9.52 -5.78 1.82
C ALA A 10 9.58 -7.00 2.76
N ASN A 11 10.78 -7.38 3.16
CA ASN A 11 10.98 -8.48 4.12
C ASN A 11 10.25 -8.20 5.44
N GLY A 12 9.79 -9.25 6.10
CA GLY A 12 9.01 -9.17 7.34
C GLY A 12 9.80 -8.83 8.60
N SER A 13 11.12 -8.59 8.49
CA SER A 13 11.98 -8.20 9.61
C SER A 13 12.64 -6.86 9.37
N ALA A 14 12.82 -6.09 10.45
CA ALA A 14 13.58 -4.85 10.45
C ALA A 14 14.42 -4.79 11.72
N GLU A 15 15.64 -4.29 11.59
CA GLU A 15 16.47 -4.02 12.75
C GLU A 15 16.12 -2.65 13.34
N LEU A 16 15.96 -2.60 14.64
CA LEU A 16 15.72 -1.38 15.39
C LEU A 16 16.87 -1.15 16.35
N ASP A 17 17.59 -0.05 16.14
CA ASP A 17 18.54 0.44 17.15
C ASP A 17 17.74 0.98 18.35
N PHE A 18 17.65 0.16 19.39
CA PHE A 18 16.85 0.46 20.56
C PHE A 18 17.28 1.76 21.25
N MET A 19 18.57 2.03 21.35
CA MET A 19 19.08 3.23 22.01
C MET A 19 18.70 4.50 21.24
N ARG A 20 18.85 4.48 19.90
CA ARG A 20 18.41 5.59 19.07
C ARG A 20 16.90 5.80 19.15
N TYR A 21 16.13 4.71 19.14
CA TYR A 21 14.68 4.78 19.29
C TYR A 21 14.30 5.41 20.63
N PHE A 22 14.89 4.93 21.74
CA PHE A 22 14.61 5.43 23.08
C PHE A 22 14.94 6.93 23.23
N LEU A 23 16.12 7.36 22.79
CA LEU A 23 16.54 8.76 22.85
C LEU A 23 15.76 9.69 21.94
N SER A 24 15.19 9.19 20.87
CA SER A 24 14.40 10.01 19.93
C SER A 24 13.05 10.46 20.49
N GLY A 25 12.54 9.81 21.54
CA GLY A 25 11.18 10.02 22.03
C GLY A 25 10.08 9.68 21.00
N ALA A 26 10.42 8.95 19.95
CA ALA A 26 9.49 8.61 18.87
C ALA A 26 8.45 7.57 19.32
N THR A 27 7.26 7.65 18.74
CA THR A 27 6.24 6.62 18.90
C THR A 27 6.15 5.80 17.60
N LEU A 28 6.33 4.48 17.73
CA LEU A 28 6.12 3.53 16.65
C LEU A 28 4.73 2.90 16.78
N ARG A 29 3.90 3.06 15.77
CA ARG A 29 2.54 2.53 15.74
C ARG A 29 2.30 1.68 14.51
N ARG A 30 1.76 0.49 14.68
CA ARG A 30 1.25 -0.30 13.57
C ARG A 30 -0.06 0.26 13.04
N ILE A 31 -0.28 0.11 11.75
CA ILE A 31 -1.56 0.40 11.11
C ILE A 31 -2.11 -0.93 10.57
N ALA A 32 -3.32 -1.27 10.97
CA ALA A 32 -4.04 -2.39 10.41
C ALA A 32 -4.84 -1.95 9.16
N VAL A 33 -5.11 -2.91 8.29
CA VAL A 33 -5.99 -2.69 7.14
C VAL A 33 -7.41 -2.39 7.58
N GLY A 34 -8.18 -1.77 6.68
CA GLY A 34 -9.59 -1.47 6.92
C GLY A 34 -10.49 -2.70 6.75
N HIS A 35 -11.76 -2.49 7.00
CA HIS A 35 -12.83 -3.46 6.82
C HIS A 35 -13.78 -3.04 5.69
N ARG A 36 -14.78 -3.87 5.40
CA ARG A 36 -15.73 -3.66 4.29
C ARG A 36 -16.42 -2.30 4.34
N GLU A 37 -16.97 -1.92 5.49
CA GLU A 37 -17.67 -0.64 5.64
C GLU A 37 -16.77 0.56 5.35
N GLY A 38 -15.50 0.51 5.79
CA GLY A 38 -14.50 1.52 5.48
C GLY A 38 -14.21 1.59 3.98
N MET A 39 -14.11 0.44 3.31
CA MET A 39 -13.94 0.36 1.87
C MET A 39 -15.12 0.98 1.12
N GLU A 40 -16.34 0.65 1.50
CA GLU A 40 -17.55 1.20 0.91
C GLU A 40 -17.65 2.72 1.11
N ALA A 41 -17.30 3.21 2.30
CA ALA A 41 -17.26 4.64 2.59
C ALA A 41 -16.20 5.35 1.73
N MET A 42 -15.03 4.77 1.59
CA MET A 42 -13.96 5.28 0.74
C MET A 42 -14.39 5.35 -0.72
N LEU A 43 -15.03 4.31 -1.25
CA LEU A 43 -15.53 4.29 -2.63
C LEU A 43 -16.58 5.37 -2.88
N ARG A 44 -17.48 5.62 -1.92
CA ARG A 44 -18.44 6.73 -2.01
C ARG A 44 -17.73 8.08 -2.04
N ALA A 45 -16.71 8.28 -1.22
CA ALA A 45 -15.92 9.51 -1.21
C ALA A 45 -15.15 9.71 -2.54
N ILE A 46 -14.55 8.65 -3.06
CA ILE A 46 -13.86 8.66 -4.37
C ILE A 46 -14.83 9.08 -5.47
N ALA A 47 -16.01 8.49 -5.52
CA ALA A 47 -17.02 8.82 -6.52
C ALA A 47 -17.52 10.28 -6.37
N ARG A 48 -17.82 10.71 -5.15
CA ARG A 48 -18.33 12.06 -4.87
C ARG A 48 -17.34 13.16 -5.23
N HIS A 49 -16.07 12.96 -4.94
CA HIS A 49 -15.01 13.95 -5.16
C HIS A 49 -14.24 13.72 -6.45
N GLN A 50 -14.66 12.74 -7.27
CA GLN A 50 -14.01 12.40 -8.53
C GLN A 50 -12.49 12.15 -8.38
N LEU A 51 -12.11 11.52 -7.27
CA LEU A 51 -10.72 11.15 -7.01
C LEU A 51 -10.30 10.06 -7.99
N ARG A 52 -9.09 10.18 -8.52
CA ARG A 52 -8.53 9.19 -9.43
C ARG A 52 -7.28 8.58 -8.80
N PRO A 53 -7.35 7.30 -8.38
CA PRO A 53 -6.15 6.57 -7.95
C PRO A 53 -5.12 6.54 -9.07
N VAL A 54 -3.85 6.62 -8.70
CA VAL A 54 -2.76 6.46 -9.67
C VAL A 54 -2.67 4.99 -10.06
N VAL A 55 -2.91 4.71 -11.32
CA VAL A 55 -2.73 3.37 -11.92
C VAL A 55 -1.51 3.42 -12.83
N ASP A 56 -0.49 2.65 -12.46
CA ASP A 56 0.75 2.56 -13.21
C ASP A 56 0.51 1.89 -14.57
N ARG A 57 -0.14 0.74 -14.54
CA ARG A 57 -0.41 -0.05 -15.74
C ARG A 57 -1.65 -0.92 -15.60
N VAL A 58 -2.39 -1.05 -16.69
CA VAL A 58 -3.52 -1.96 -16.81
C VAL A 58 -3.14 -3.08 -17.77
N PHE A 59 -3.28 -4.32 -17.33
CA PHE A 59 -3.06 -5.51 -18.15
C PHE A 59 -4.41 -6.16 -18.52
N PRO A 60 -4.58 -6.67 -19.74
CA PRO A 60 -5.72 -7.51 -20.04
C PRO A 60 -5.64 -8.82 -19.24
N PHE A 61 -6.79 -9.45 -19.00
CA PHE A 61 -6.86 -10.69 -18.22
C PHE A 61 -5.96 -11.79 -18.76
N GLY A 62 -5.84 -11.93 -20.09
CA GLY A 62 -4.94 -12.89 -20.71
C GLY A 62 -3.47 -12.72 -20.36
N ASP A 63 -3.07 -11.52 -19.94
CA ASP A 63 -1.71 -11.17 -19.52
C ASP A 63 -1.56 -11.07 -18.01
N ALA A 64 -2.45 -11.71 -17.24
CA ALA A 64 -2.43 -11.66 -15.77
C ALA A 64 -1.08 -12.08 -15.18
N ARG A 65 -0.39 -13.03 -15.80
CA ARG A 65 0.96 -13.44 -15.39
C ARG A 65 1.95 -12.29 -15.52
N ALA A 66 1.94 -11.59 -16.66
CA ALA A 66 2.82 -10.44 -16.87
C ALA A 66 2.51 -9.29 -15.89
N ALA A 67 1.24 -9.08 -15.53
CA ALA A 67 0.84 -8.13 -14.49
C ALA A 67 1.44 -8.49 -13.14
N TRP A 68 1.44 -9.76 -12.78
CA TRP A 68 2.01 -10.25 -11.54
C TRP A 68 3.55 -10.08 -11.51
N GLU A 69 4.22 -10.43 -12.59
CA GLU A 69 5.66 -10.24 -12.74
C GLU A 69 6.03 -8.75 -12.64
N HIS A 70 5.26 -7.87 -13.26
CA HIS A 70 5.43 -6.41 -13.16
C HIS A 70 5.27 -5.92 -11.72
N PHE A 71 4.26 -6.40 -11.00
CA PHE A 71 4.04 -6.10 -9.59
C PHE A 71 5.22 -6.56 -8.71
N LEU A 72 5.70 -7.79 -8.91
CA LEU A 72 6.81 -8.35 -8.14
C LEU A 72 8.14 -7.64 -8.40
N ALA A 73 8.32 -7.06 -9.58
CA ALA A 73 9.51 -6.26 -9.90
C ALA A 73 9.61 -4.97 -9.07
N ARG A 74 8.54 -4.55 -8.39
CA ARG A 74 8.49 -3.40 -7.47
C ARG A 74 8.94 -2.06 -8.08
N ARG A 75 8.81 -1.91 -9.39
CA ARG A 75 9.15 -0.67 -10.11
C ARG A 75 7.93 0.17 -10.49
N HIS A 76 6.75 -0.34 -10.16
CA HIS A 76 5.49 0.37 -10.40
C HIS A 76 5.29 1.51 -9.40
N PHE A 77 4.58 2.55 -9.85
CA PHE A 77 4.12 3.65 -9.00
C PHE A 77 2.59 3.65 -8.95
N GLY A 78 2.03 3.50 -7.74
CA GLY A 78 0.59 3.38 -7.55
C GLY A 78 0.08 1.94 -7.68
N LYS A 79 -0.95 1.73 -8.47
CA LYS A 79 -1.62 0.44 -8.61
C LYS A 79 -1.33 -0.25 -9.94
N VAL A 80 -1.20 -1.56 -9.91
CA VAL A 80 -1.23 -2.42 -11.09
C VAL A 80 -2.63 -3.03 -11.18
N ALA A 81 -3.27 -2.91 -12.32
CA ALA A 81 -4.63 -3.38 -12.53
C ALA A 81 -4.71 -4.45 -13.62
N ILE A 82 -5.69 -5.32 -13.51
CA ILE A 82 -6.04 -6.32 -14.52
C ILE A 82 -7.48 -6.05 -14.93
N SER A 83 -7.70 -5.85 -16.22
CA SER A 83 -9.05 -5.69 -16.79
C SER A 83 -9.64 -7.03 -17.22
N HIS A 84 -10.91 -7.21 -17.00
CA HIS A 84 -11.67 -8.42 -17.41
C HIS A 84 -13.01 -8.04 -18.00
#